data_3395fa3aeb2776dbaf6dde5b79bd07e7
#
_entry.id   3395fa3aeb2776dbaf6dde5b79bd07e7
#
_cell.length_a   1.000
_cell.length_b   1.000
_cell.length_c   1.000
_cell.angle_alpha   90.00
_cell.angle_beta   90.00
_cell.angle_gamma   90.00
#
_symmetry.space_group_name_H-M   'P 1'
#
loop_
_entity.id
_entity.type
_entity.pdbx_description
1 polymer ?
#
loop_
_entity_poly.entity_id
_entity_poly.type
_entity_poly.pdbx_seq_one_letter_code
_entity_poly.pdbx_strand_id
1 'polypeptide(L)'
;MNIYDTIVQIIVFGLGAAIGSFLNVVVYRVPAGLSVIWPPSRCPKCLHQLGMGENIPILGWLLLRGKCRHCRTPISPRYPLIEAITAIIFVLVYNRFGLSIQTVGYSLLMCWLLALTLIDLDTMTLPNPLTQSGLVLGLAFQFVAGYLDSNHSIAGSRDYLIQGILGMVLGIWIYDTILILGSIMMGQLAQGGGDAKLMAMVGAWSSWKVVILSGGVASALAIVGFVAVAGYSTIVSGGKAGAKKLIQPLPLGPFIALGATISLFGGDWLIDTYQQFTRSPDRYLFAIPLLIILVTLLFWTRKMRLRSS
;
A
#
# COMPACT_ATOMS: atom_id res chain seq x y z
N MET A 1 25.98 14.01 9.86
CA MET A 1 24.57 14.34 10.15
C MET A 1 24.57 15.58 11.01
N ASN A 2 23.92 16.65 10.58
CA ASN A 2 23.89 17.92 11.31
C ASN A 2 22.91 17.77 12.50
N ILE A 3 23.18 18.43 13.64
CA ILE A 3 22.31 18.38 14.83
C ILE A 3 20.86 18.82 14.49
N TYR A 4 20.74 19.77 13.58
CA TYR A 4 19.45 20.23 13.06
C TYR A 4 18.67 19.09 12.38
N ASP A 5 19.30 18.32 11.49
CA ASP A 5 18.65 17.21 10.80
C ASP A 5 18.18 16.13 11.78
N THR A 6 18.98 15.87 12.82
CA THR A 6 18.61 14.91 13.87
C THR A 6 17.37 15.35 14.63
N ILE A 7 17.30 16.65 15.00
CA ILE A 7 16.11 17.19 15.70
C ILE A 7 14.87 17.09 14.83
N VAL A 8 14.97 17.45 13.55
CA VAL A 8 13.83 17.36 12.60
C VAL A 8 13.39 15.92 12.43
N GLN A 9 14.32 14.96 12.30
CA GLN A 9 13.98 13.54 12.21
C GLN A 9 13.24 13.03 13.45
N ILE A 10 13.62 13.46 14.65
CA ILE A 10 12.92 13.10 15.90
C ILE A 10 11.50 13.66 15.90
N ILE A 11 11.30 14.91 15.47
CA ILE A 11 9.97 15.52 15.37
C ILE A 11 9.11 14.77 14.34
N VAL A 12 9.66 14.49 13.16
CA VAL A 12 8.99 13.75 12.08
C VAL A 12 8.62 12.34 12.53
N PHE A 13 9.52 11.67 13.27
CA PHE A 13 9.25 10.36 13.85
C PHE A 13 8.07 10.42 14.85
N GLY A 14 8.09 11.38 15.77
CA GLY A 14 7.01 11.59 16.74
C GLY A 14 5.65 11.87 16.06
N LEU A 15 5.66 12.72 15.03
CA LEU A 15 4.47 13.02 14.24
C LEU A 15 3.96 11.75 13.52
N GLY A 16 4.85 10.99 12.88
CA GLY A 16 4.51 9.74 12.21
C GLY A 16 3.92 8.71 13.17
N ALA A 17 4.49 8.58 14.40
CA ALA A 17 3.96 7.69 15.42
C ALA A 17 2.55 8.12 15.87
N ALA A 18 2.30 9.41 16.06
CA ALA A 18 0.99 9.94 16.44
C ALA A 18 -0.07 9.69 15.35
N ILE A 19 0.30 9.90 14.08
CA ILE A 19 -0.57 9.58 12.95
C ILE A 19 -0.79 8.07 12.85
N GLY A 20 0.23 7.24 13.09
CA GLY A 20 0.10 5.78 13.13
C GLY A 20 -0.89 5.30 14.20
N SER A 21 -0.92 5.96 15.35
CA SER A 21 -1.92 5.68 16.39
C SER A 21 -3.33 6.00 15.91
N PHE A 22 -3.52 7.11 15.18
CA PHE A 22 -4.79 7.43 14.55
C PHE A 22 -5.15 6.42 13.42
N LEU A 23 -4.18 5.96 12.64
CA LEU A 23 -4.43 4.94 11.60
C LEU A 23 -4.98 3.64 12.18
N ASN A 24 -4.56 3.22 13.37
CA ASN A 24 -5.17 2.08 14.07
C ASN A 24 -6.69 2.26 14.27
N VAL A 25 -7.13 3.49 14.57
CA VAL A 25 -8.56 3.81 14.70
C VAL A 25 -9.26 3.75 13.35
N VAL A 26 -8.65 4.33 12.29
CA VAL A 26 -9.19 4.33 10.92
C VAL A 26 -9.37 2.90 10.42
N VAL A 27 -8.33 2.06 10.53
CA VAL A 27 -8.33 0.67 10.08
C VAL A 27 -9.44 -0.16 10.72
N TYR A 28 -9.70 0.07 12.00
CA TYR A 28 -10.76 -0.65 12.72
C TYR A 28 -12.16 -0.08 12.44
N ARG A 29 -12.31 1.24 12.42
CA ARG A 29 -13.64 1.88 12.43
C ARG A 29 -14.23 2.08 11.03
N VAL A 30 -13.43 2.42 10.05
CA VAL A 30 -13.95 2.73 8.70
C VAL A 30 -14.64 1.53 8.05
N PRO A 31 -14.08 0.30 8.06
CA PRO A 31 -14.78 -0.87 7.52
C PRO A 31 -16.06 -1.22 8.29
N ALA A 32 -16.09 -0.92 9.60
CA ALA A 32 -17.25 -1.15 10.45
C ALA A 32 -18.32 -0.06 10.34
N GLY A 33 -18.13 0.99 9.53
CA GLY A 33 -19.05 2.13 9.42
C GLY A 33 -19.13 2.99 10.68
N LEU A 34 -18.11 2.92 11.56
CA LEU A 34 -18.08 3.64 12.83
C LEU A 34 -17.41 5.01 12.68
N SER A 35 -17.79 5.97 13.53
CA SER A 35 -17.15 7.29 13.55
C SER A 35 -15.69 7.17 13.99
N VAL A 36 -14.78 7.82 13.23
CA VAL A 36 -13.35 7.89 13.57
C VAL A 36 -13.05 8.91 14.68
N ILE A 37 -13.99 9.81 14.96
CA ILE A 37 -13.83 10.89 15.93
C ILE A 37 -14.37 10.48 17.30
N TRP A 38 -15.55 9.84 17.36
CA TRP A 38 -16.23 9.51 18.58
C TRP A 38 -16.70 8.05 18.62
N PRO A 39 -16.62 7.35 19.77
CA PRO A 39 -16.03 7.76 21.05
C PRO A 39 -14.50 7.73 21.05
N PRO A 40 -13.83 8.36 22.06
CA PRO A 40 -12.38 8.31 22.21
C PRO A 40 -11.87 6.88 22.41
N SER A 41 -10.55 6.69 22.29
CA SER A 41 -9.90 5.39 22.44
C SER A 41 -10.17 4.80 23.82
N ARG A 42 -10.58 3.52 23.85
CA ARG A 42 -10.95 2.81 25.10
C ARG A 42 -10.54 1.34 25.03
N CYS A 43 -10.35 0.75 26.21
CA CYS A 43 -10.10 -0.68 26.31
C CYS A 43 -11.34 -1.47 25.81
N PRO A 44 -11.17 -2.43 24.89
CA PRO A 44 -12.31 -3.18 24.33
C PRO A 44 -13.01 -4.08 25.38
N LYS A 45 -12.32 -4.43 26.48
CA LYS A 45 -12.86 -5.34 27.50
C LYS A 45 -13.55 -4.60 28.66
N CYS A 46 -12.90 -3.61 29.27
CA CYS A 46 -13.45 -2.90 30.41
C CYS A 46 -14.06 -1.54 30.08
N LEU A 47 -14.00 -1.11 28.80
CA LEU A 47 -14.52 0.15 28.27
C LEU A 47 -13.90 1.40 28.92
N HIS A 48 -12.88 1.24 29.78
CA HIS A 48 -12.14 2.36 30.34
C HIS A 48 -11.53 3.19 29.23
N GLN A 49 -11.74 4.51 29.28
CA GLN A 49 -11.14 5.45 28.33
C GLN A 49 -9.65 5.57 28.57
N LEU A 50 -8.85 5.51 27.51
CA LEU A 50 -7.41 5.66 27.59
C LEU A 50 -7.04 7.10 27.95
N GLY A 51 -6.24 7.26 29.02
CA GLY A 51 -5.68 8.54 29.43
C GLY A 51 -4.57 9.00 28.50
N MET A 52 -4.16 10.29 28.60
CA MET A 52 -3.12 10.86 27.74
C MET A 52 -1.81 10.06 27.80
N GLY A 53 -1.35 9.66 28.98
CA GLY A 53 -0.12 8.86 29.13
C GLY A 53 -0.23 7.42 28.60
N GLU A 54 -1.45 6.86 28.56
CA GLU A 54 -1.69 5.51 28.01
C GLU A 54 -1.76 5.51 26.49
N ASN A 55 -2.05 6.67 25.89
CA ASN A 55 -2.23 6.87 24.45
C ASN A 55 -0.99 7.51 23.78
N ILE A 56 0.14 7.64 24.52
CA ILE A 56 1.42 8.03 23.89
C ILE A 56 1.85 6.91 22.95
N PRO A 57 2.01 7.20 21.64
CA PRO A 57 2.32 6.16 20.67
C PRO A 57 3.59 5.40 21.05
N ILE A 58 3.58 4.10 20.85
CA ILE A 58 4.66 3.15 21.17
C ILE A 58 4.96 3.10 22.67
N LEU A 59 5.24 4.26 23.29
CA LEU A 59 5.67 4.35 24.69
C LEU A 59 4.57 3.92 25.67
N GLY A 60 3.31 4.30 25.42
CA GLY A 60 2.17 3.90 26.26
C GLY A 60 2.07 2.38 26.35
N TRP A 61 2.18 1.69 25.23
CA TRP A 61 2.15 0.22 25.20
C TRP A 61 3.36 -0.40 25.91
N LEU A 62 4.57 0.11 25.69
CA LEU A 62 5.81 -0.38 26.34
C LEU A 62 5.78 -0.19 27.85
N LEU A 63 5.38 0.99 28.33
CA LEU A 63 5.28 1.30 29.76
C LEU A 63 4.25 0.42 30.49
N LEU A 64 3.15 0.12 29.81
CA LEU A 64 2.08 -0.76 30.31
C LEU A 64 2.39 -2.26 30.08
N ARG A 65 3.54 -2.59 29.50
CA ARG A 65 3.96 -3.96 29.15
C ARG A 65 2.89 -4.71 28.35
N GLY A 66 2.26 -4.02 27.41
CA GLY A 66 1.24 -4.59 26.55
C GLY A 66 -0.08 -4.96 27.22
N LYS A 67 -0.43 -4.34 28.36
CA LYS A 67 -1.64 -4.67 29.12
C LYS A 67 -2.44 -3.41 29.46
N CYS A 68 -3.76 -3.55 29.51
CA CYS A 68 -4.61 -2.47 30.00
C CYS A 68 -4.28 -2.13 31.47
N ARG A 69 -4.20 -0.84 31.79
CA ARG A 69 -3.90 -0.36 33.14
C ARG A 69 -4.93 -0.81 34.18
N HIS A 70 -6.19 -0.87 33.78
CA HIS A 70 -7.30 -1.20 34.70
C HIS A 70 -7.57 -2.70 34.81
N CYS A 71 -7.87 -3.38 33.70
CA CYS A 71 -8.29 -4.78 33.73
C CYS A 71 -7.18 -5.79 33.39
N ARG A 72 -5.97 -5.30 33.15
CA ARG A 72 -4.78 -6.13 32.83
C ARG A 72 -4.93 -7.02 31.58
N THR A 73 -5.99 -6.84 30.79
CA THR A 73 -6.16 -7.57 29.53
C THR A 73 -5.00 -7.24 28.57
N PRO A 74 -4.43 -8.22 27.87
CA PRO A 74 -3.38 -8.00 26.90
C PRO A 74 -3.87 -7.16 25.71
N ILE A 75 -3.05 -6.20 25.28
CA ILE A 75 -3.23 -5.34 24.11
C ILE A 75 -2.32 -5.85 23.00
N SER A 76 -2.87 -6.06 21.82
CA SER A 76 -2.14 -6.59 20.68
C SER A 76 -0.88 -5.77 20.35
N PRO A 77 0.28 -6.41 20.08
CA PRO A 77 1.49 -5.73 19.64
C PRO A 77 1.36 -5.10 18.24
N ARG A 78 0.29 -5.41 17.51
CA ARG A 78 -0.03 -4.78 16.23
C ARG A 78 -0.15 -3.27 16.35
N TYR A 79 -0.71 -2.75 17.45
CA TYR A 79 -0.88 -1.30 17.66
C TYR A 79 0.46 -0.56 17.64
N PRO A 80 1.41 -0.82 18.54
CA PRO A 80 2.70 -0.13 18.51
C PRO A 80 3.53 -0.45 17.26
N LEU A 81 3.32 -1.60 16.62
CA LEU A 81 3.98 -1.95 15.37
C LEU A 81 3.55 -1.01 14.23
N ILE A 82 2.24 -0.75 14.08
CA ILE A 82 1.71 0.17 13.06
C ILE A 82 2.21 1.59 13.34
N GLU A 83 2.23 2.02 14.60
CA GLU A 83 2.77 3.31 15.02
C GLU A 83 4.24 3.46 14.64
N ALA A 84 5.07 2.45 14.91
CA ALA A 84 6.49 2.43 14.58
C ALA A 84 6.73 2.41 13.05
N ILE A 85 5.99 1.59 12.30
CA ILE A 85 6.08 1.54 10.84
C ILE A 85 5.74 2.90 10.24
N THR A 86 4.66 3.54 10.69
CA THR A 86 4.27 4.87 10.20
C THR A 86 5.34 5.90 10.51
N ALA A 87 5.90 5.89 11.73
CA ALA A 87 6.99 6.77 12.12
C ALA A 87 8.23 6.59 11.24
N ILE A 88 8.64 5.35 10.97
CA ILE A 88 9.77 5.03 10.08
C ILE A 88 9.49 5.51 8.66
N ILE A 89 8.30 5.27 8.12
CA ILE A 89 7.91 5.75 6.78
C ILE A 89 8.05 7.26 6.69
N PHE A 90 7.59 8.01 7.68
CA PHE A 90 7.71 9.48 7.70
C PHE A 90 9.16 9.94 7.68
N VAL A 91 10.03 9.30 8.45
CA VAL A 91 11.48 9.60 8.43
C VAL A 91 12.10 9.27 7.08
N LEU A 92 11.72 8.15 6.45
CA LEU A 92 12.21 7.77 5.12
C LEU A 92 11.77 8.78 4.05
N VAL A 93 10.50 9.23 4.09
CA VAL A 93 9.98 10.28 3.20
C VAL A 93 10.76 11.58 3.40
N TYR A 94 10.94 12.00 4.65
CA TYR A 94 11.74 13.19 4.96
C TYR A 94 13.17 13.08 4.47
N ASN A 95 13.82 11.95 4.67
CA ASN A 95 15.20 11.75 4.21
C ASN A 95 15.33 11.79 2.67
N ARG A 96 14.27 11.44 1.94
CA ARG A 96 14.27 11.46 0.47
C ARG A 96 13.97 12.83 -0.10
N PHE A 97 13.06 13.60 0.51
CA PHE A 97 12.52 14.82 -0.05
C PHE A 97 12.86 16.08 0.76
N GLY A 98 13.49 15.95 1.93
CA GLY A 98 13.82 17.08 2.82
C GLY A 98 12.57 17.78 3.38
N LEU A 99 12.71 19.04 3.77
CA LEU A 99 11.59 19.92 4.15
C LEU A 99 10.95 20.50 2.89
N SER A 100 9.99 19.80 2.32
CA SER A 100 9.32 20.16 1.07
C SER A 100 7.83 19.83 1.11
N ILE A 101 7.08 20.35 0.14
CA ILE A 101 5.66 19.98 -0.04
C ILE A 101 5.51 18.50 -0.39
N GLN A 102 6.50 17.92 -1.09
CA GLN A 102 6.53 16.49 -1.41
C GLN A 102 6.59 15.64 -0.15
N THR A 103 7.34 16.07 0.87
CA THR A 103 7.39 15.34 2.16
C THR A 103 6.02 15.28 2.82
N VAL A 104 5.29 16.39 2.85
CA VAL A 104 3.93 16.42 3.40
C VAL A 104 3.00 15.54 2.56
N GLY A 105 2.99 15.72 1.25
CA GLY A 105 2.11 15.00 0.35
C GLY A 105 2.35 13.49 0.37
N TYR A 106 3.60 13.06 0.20
CA TYR A 106 3.91 11.63 0.17
C TYR A 106 3.78 10.96 1.55
N SER A 107 4.02 11.68 2.65
CA SER A 107 3.70 11.14 3.98
C SER A 107 2.19 10.88 4.13
N LEU A 108 1.34 11.78 3.64
CA LEU A 108 -0.10 11.57 3.62
C LEU A 108 -0.47 10.38 2.73
N LEU A 109 0.05 10.30 1.50
CA LEU A 109 -0.19 9.15 0.62
C LEU A 109 0.18 7.83 1.30
N MET A 110 1.35 7.76 1.97
CA MET A 110 1.77 6.56 2.71
C MET A 110 0.78 6.18 3.81
N CYS A 111 0.15 7.15 4.48
CA CYS A 111 -0.92 6.88 5.46
C CYS A 111 -2.12 6.19 4.81
N TRP A 112 -2.58 6.68 3.64
CA TRP A 112 -3.66 6.05 2.88
C TRP A 112 -3.29 4.64 2.43
N LEU A 113 -2.10 4.46 1.86
CA LEU A 113 -1.62 3.15 1.40
C LEU A 113 -1.51 2.16 2.56
N LEU A 114 -0.97 2.59 3.70
CA LEU A 114 -0.86 1.73 4.89
C LEU A 114 -2.23 1.36 5.45
N ALA A 115 -3.15 2.33 5.59
CA ALA A 115 -4.50 2.07 6.07
C ALA A 115 -5.26 1.09 5.16
N LEU A 116 -5.24 1.33 3.85
CA LEU A 116 -5.89 0.46 2.85
C LEU A 116 -5.27 -0.94 2.81
N THR A 117 -3.93 -1.04 2.92
CA THR A 117 -3.22 -2.31 3.05
C THR A 117 -3.69 -3.11 4.26
N LEU A 118 -3.77 -2.47 5.42
CA LEU A 118 -4.18 -3.14 6.66
C LEU A 118 -5.65 -3.56 6.62
N ILE A 119 -6.52 -2.74 6.04
CA ILE A 119 -7.94 -3.08 5.86
C ILE A 119 -8.10 -4.23 4.88
N ASP A 120 -7.36 -4.22 3.76
CA ASP A 120 -7.42 -5.29 2.77
C ASP A 120 -6.92 -6.63 3.33
N LEU A 121 -5.86 -6.60 4.15
CA LEU A 121 -5.39 -7.79 4.88
C LEU A 121 -6.40 -8.35 5.88
N ASP A 122 -7.21 -7.49 6.50
CA ASP A 122 -8.18 -7.88 7.51
C ASP A 122 -9.53 -8.32 6.92
N THR A 123 -9.98 -7.62 5.86
CA THR A 123 -11.38 -7.74 5.36
C THR A 123 -11.47 -8.07 3.88
N MET A 124 -10.36 -8.08 3.14
CA MET A 124 -10.30 -8.20 1.67
C MET A 124 -11.21 -7.19 0.95
N THR A 125 -11.33 -6.00 1.51
CA THR A 125 -12.13 -4.90 0.97
C THR A 125 -11.38 -3.59 1.00
N LEU A 126 -11.63 -2.73 0.02
CA LEU A 126 -11.08 -1.38 -0.04
C LEU A 126 -12.23 -0.36 0.09
N PRO A 127 -12.42 0.27 1.25
CA PRO A 127 -13.55 1.15 1.51
C PRO A 127 -13.56 2.38 0.61
N ASN A 128 -14.70 2.65 -0.04
CA ASN A 128 -14.87 3.80 -0.91
C ASN A 128 -14.56 5.15 -0.24
N PRO A 129 -14.93 5.41 1.03
CA PRO A 129 -14.60 6.69 1.67
C PRO A 129 -13.11 6.97 1.70
N LEU A 130 -12.26 5.94 1.91
CA LEU A 130 -10.80 6.11 1.92
C LEU A 130 -10.24 6.26 0.51
N THR A 131 -10.63 5.42 -0.44
CA THR A 131 -10.12 5.49 -1.82
C THR A 131 -10.52 6.80 -2.50
N GLN A 132 -11.78 7.26 -2.31
CA GLN A 132 -12.26 8.50 -2.88
C GLN A 132 -11.64 9.74 -2.23
N SER A 133 -11.55 9.79 -0.89
CA SER A 133 -10.90 10.91 -0.21
C SER A 133 -9.42 11.01 -0.57
N GLY A 134 -8.73 9.87 -0.65
CA GLY A 134 -7.33 9.82 -1.08
C GLY A 134 -7.15 10.31 -2.51
N LEU A 135 -8.06 9.96 -3.44
CA LEU A 135 -8.03 10.43 -4.82
C LEU A 135 -8.19 11.95 -4.92
N VAL A 136 -9.20 12.51 -4.24
CA VAL A 136 -9.46 13.96 -4.25
C VAL A 136 -8.27 14.73 -3.66
N LEU A 137 -7.74 14.27 -2.53
CA LEU A 137 -6.57 14.89 -1.91
C LEU A 137 -5.31 14.76 -2.78
N GLY A 138 -5.17 13.66 -3.53
CA GLY A 138 -4.07 13.47 -4.48
C GLY A 138 -4.08 14.51 -5.60
N LEU A 139 -5.24 14.75 -6.22
CA LEU A 139 -5.38 15.79 -7.24
C LEU A 139 -5.15 17.20 -6.65
N ALA A 140 -5.66 17.47 -5.45
CA ALA A 140 -5.40 18.74 -4.75
C ALA A 140 -3.91 18.92 -4.46
N PHE A 141 -3.23 17.87 -4.01
CA PHE A 141 -1.78 17.88 -3.80
C PHE A 141 -1.02 18.19 -5.10
N GLN A 142 -1.37 17.53 -6.21
CA GLN A 142 -0.73 17.81 -7.51
C GLN A 142 -0.88 19.28 -7.92
N PHE A 143 -2.06 19.85 -7.72
CA PHE A 143 -2.28 21.27 -8.01
C PHE A 143 -1.37 22.17 -7.14
N VAL A 144 -1.32 21.94 -5.83
CA VAL A 144 -0.52 22.75 -4.90
C VAL A 144 0.98 22.55 -5.14
N ALA A 145 1.42 21.29 -5.30
CA ALA A 145 2.82 20.97 -5.57
C ALA A 145 3.30 21.62 -6.88
N GLY A 146 2.50 21.51 -7.94
CA GLY A 146 2.82 22.14 -9.21
C GLY A 146 2.90 23.67 -9.13
N TYR A 147 2.05 24.30 -8.31
CA TYR A 147 2.10 25.75 -8.06
C TYR A 147 3.39 26.16 -7.34
N LEU A 148 3.77 25.45 -6.31
CA LEU A 148 4.95 25.76 -5.49
C LEU A 148 6.26 25.45 -6.22
N ASP A 149 6.34 24.32 -6.93
CA ASP A 149 7.56 23.87 -7.63
C ASP A 149 7.87 24.74 -8.87
N SER A 150 6.85 25.36 -9.49
CA SER A 150 7.00 26.19 -10.70
C SER A 150 7.03 27.69 -10.44
N ASN A 151 7.60 28.13 -9.32
CA ASN A 151 7.68 29.54 -8.95
C ASN A 151 6.31 30.25 -8.94
N HIS A 152 5.30 29.62 -8.37
CA HIS A 152 3.93 30.12 -8.24
C HIS A 152 3.20 30.30 -9.59
N SER A 153 3.54 29.48 -10.58
CA SER A 153 2.92 29.49 -11.90
C SER A 153 1.69 28.58 -11.98
N ILE A 154 0.58 29.12 -12.47
CA ILE A 154 -0.64 28.33 -12.75
C ILE A 154 -0.37 27.29 -13.87
N ALA A 155 0.55 27.57 -14.80
CA ALA A 155 0.92 26.61 -15.84
C ALA A 155 1.56 25.35 -15.23
N GLY A 156 2.41 25.49 -14.21
CA GLY A 156 2.96 24.35 -13.48
C GLY A 156 1.89 23.54 -12.76
N SER A 157 0.94 24.20 -12.08
CA SER A 157 -0.20 23.54 -11.47
C SER A 157 -0.99 22.70 -12.47
N ARG A 158 -1.25 23.26 -13.66
CA ARG A 158 -1.95 22.57 -14.74
C ARG A 158 -1.19 21.33 -15.19
N ASP A 159 0.10 21.41 -15.39
CA ASP A 159 0.91 20.30 -15.91
C ASP A 159 1.01 19.15 -14.89
N TYR A 160 1.18 19.44 -13.59
CA TYR A 160 1.11 18.44 -12.54
C TYR A 160 -0.27 17.80 -12.43
N LEU A 161 -1.33 18.60 -12.49
CA LEU A 161 -2.70 18.11 -12.42
C LEU A 161 -3.03 17.19 -13.62
N ILE A 162 -2.58 17.53 -14.83
CA ILE A 162 -2.72 16.67 -16.01
C ILE A 162 -2.02 15.33 -15.79
N GLN A 163 -0.81 15.30 -15.23
CA GLN A 163 -0.11 14.06 -14.91
C GLN A 163 -0.88 13.21 -13.89
N GLY A 164 -1.44 13.82 -12.85
CA GLY A 164 -2.28 13.14 -11.87
C GLY A 164 -3.57 12.58 -12.48
N ILE A 165 -4.26 13.37 -13.32
CA ILE A 165 -5.48 12.91 -14.02
C ILE A 165 -5.16 11.76 -14.98
N LEU A 166 -4.10 11.86 -15.77
CA LEU A 166 -3.66 10.79 -16.66
C LEU A 166 -3.30 9.53 -15.88
N GLY A 167 -2.59 9.67 -14.75
CA GLY A 167 -2.27 8.56 -13.86
C GLY A 167 -3.54 7.91 -13.29
N MET A 168 -4.48 8.71 -12.83
CA MET A 168 -5.78 8.24 -12.32
C MET A 168 -6.54 7.42 -13.38
N VAL A 169 -6.70 7.98 -14.58
CA VAL A 169 -7.45 7.33 -15.68
C VAL A 169 -6.78 6.04 -16.10
N LEU A 170 -5.46 6.05 -16.29
CA LEU A 170 -4.70 4.84 -16.64
C LEU A 170 -4.76 3.79 -15.53
N GLY A 171 -4.70 4.18 -14.25
CA GLY A 171 -4.85 3.27 -13.13
C GLY A 171 -6.18 2.53 -13.16
N ILE A 172 -7.28 3.23 -13.38
CA ILE A 172 -8.61 2.61 -13.53
C ILE A 172 -8.61 1.67 -14.74
N TRP A 173 -8.25 2.16 -15.92
CA TRP A 173 -8.39 1.41 -17.16
C TRP A 173 -7.54 0.14 -17.20
N ILE A 174 -6.30 0.20 -16.75
CA ILE A 174 -5.42 -0.97 -16.72
C ILE A 174 -6.00 -2.04 -15.81
N TYR A 175 -6.39 -1.67 -14.58
CA TYR A 175 -6.87 -2.65 -13.60
C TYR A 175 -8.27 -3.16 -13.92
N ASP A 176 -9.17 -2.33 -14.42
CA ASP A 176 -10.49 -2.76 -14.88
C ASP A 176 -10.37 -3.69 -16.11
N THR A 177 -9.43 -3.40 -17.02
CA THR A 177 -9.16 -4.30 -18.17
C THR A 177 -8.66 -5.65 -17.69
N ILE A 178 -7.71 -5.68 -16.74
CA ILE A 178 -7.20 -6.93 -16.13
C ILE A 178 -8.33 -7.69 -15.45
N LEU A 179 -9.20 -6.99 -14.71
CA LEU A 179 -10.37 -7.57 -14.05
C LEU A 179 -11.34 -8.21 -15.06
N ILE A 180 -11.68 -7.49 -16.12
CA ILE A 180 -12.62 -7.95 -17.15
C ILE A 180 -12.03 -9.17 -17.88
N LEU A 181 -10.80 -9.07 -18.38
CA LEU A 181 -10.13 -10.17 -19.09
C LEU A 181 -9.94 -11.39 -18.19
N GLY A 182 -9.50 -11.19 -16.96
CA GLY A 182 -9.34 -12.26 -15.97
C GLY A 182 -10.68 -12.93 -15.65
N SER A 183 -11.75 -12.16 -15.51
CA SER A 183 -13.11 -12.69 -15.23
C SER A 183 -13.66 -13.50 -16.42
N ILE A 184 -13.44 -13.04 -17.65
CA ILE A 184 -13.81 -13.77 -18.86
C ILE A 184 -13.02 -15.11 -18.94
N MET A 185 -11.73 -15.08 -18.69
CA MET A 185 -10.87 -16.27 -18.75
C MET A 185 -11.19 -17.28 -17.64
N MET A 186 -11.56 -16.79 -16.47
CA MET A 186 -11.85 -17.65 -15.32
C MET A 186 -13.32 -18.09 -15.23
N GLY A 187 -14.23 -17.45 -15.96
CA GLY A 187 -15.68 -17.71 -15.86
C GLY A 187 -16.27 -17.30 -14.51
N GLN A 188 -15.56 -16.48 -13.73
CA GLN A 188 -15.97 -15.91 -12.44
C GLN A 188 -15.23 -14.60 -12.22
N LEU A 189 -15.71 -13.77 -11.29
CA LEU A 189 -15.01 -12.52 -10.95
C LEU A 189 -13.57 -12.81 -10.50
N ALA A 190 -12.61 -12.31 -11.27
CA ALA A 190 -11.19 -12.57 -11.04
C ALA A 190 -10.62 -11.73 -9.90
N GLN A 191 -11.17 -10.51 -9.70
CA GLN A 191 -10.63 -9.50 -8.77
C GLN A 191 -11.74 -8.55 -8.32
N GLY A 192 -11.57 -7.93 -7.14
CA GLY A 192 -12.46 -6.88 -6.66
C GLY A 192 -12.18 -5.53 -7.36
N GLY A 193 -13.22 -4.76 -7.72
CA GLY A 193 -13.07 -3.42 -8.30
C GLY A 193 -12.40 -2.39 -7.38
N GLY A 194 -12.01 -2.77 -6.17
CA GLY A 194 -11.27 -1.94 -5.22
C GLY A 194 -9.84 -1.63 -5.67
N ASP A 195 -9.18 -2.59 -6.31
CA ASP A 195 -7.78 -2.46 -6.75
C ASP A 195 -7.62 -1.39 -7.83
N ALA A 196 -8.59 -1.29 -8.75
CA ALA A 196 -8.63 -0.22 -9.75
C ALA A 196 -8.75 1.16 -9.09
N LYS A 197 -9.56 1.30 -8.03
CA LYS A 197 -9.71 2.55 -7.27
C LYS A 197 -8.44 2.89 -6.50
N LEU A 198 -7.78 1.89 -5.92
CA LEU A 198 -6.50 2.07 -5.22
C LEU A 198 -5.42 2.56 -6.20
N MET A 199 -5.31 1.94 -7.37
CA MET A 199 -4.34 2.38 -8.38
C MET A 199 -4.67 3.74 -8.97
N ALA A 200 -5.96 4.06 -9.14
CA ALA A 200 -6.40 5.41 -9.51
C ALA A 200 -5.97 6.45 -8.47
N MET A 201 -6.12 6.13 -7.19
CA MET A 201 -5.64 6.99 -6.11
C MET A 201 -4.13 7.20 -6.20
N VAL A 202 -3.33 6.14 -6.36
CA VAL A 202 -1.88 6.26 -6.56
C VAL A 202 -1.55 7.17 -7.74
N GLY A 203 -2.25 7.04 -8.86
CA GLY A 203 -2.09 7.88 -10.04
C GLY A 203 -2.40 9.35 -9.77
N ALA A 204 -3.47 9.63 -9.00
CA ALA A 204 -3.85 10.98 -8.63
C ALA A 204 -2.80 11.72 -7.79
N TRP A 205 -1.99 11.01 -7.00
CA TRP A 205 -0.88 11.56 -6.20
C TRP A 205 0.44 11.65 -6.95
N SER A 206 0.55 11.03 -8.11
CA SER A 206 1.83 10.89 -8.80
C SER A 206 1.72 11.20 -10.30
N SER A 207 2.05 10.24 -11.15
CA SER A 207 1.95 10.37 -12.60
C SER A 207 1.64 9.02 -13.25
N TRP A 208 1.27 9.07 -14.52
CA TRP A 208 1.03 7.85 -15.30
C TRP A 208 2.25 6.90 -15.34
N LYS A 209 3.48 7.42 -15.31
CA LYS A 209 4.72 6.63 -15.25
C LYS A 209 4.79 5.80 -13.97
N VAL A 210 4.48 6.42 -12.84
CA VAL A 210 4.47 5.74 -11.53
C VAL A 210 3.40 4.66 -11.51
N VAL A 211 2.23 4.88 -12.11
CA VAL A 211 1.16 3.88 -12.21
C VAL A 211 1.63 2.63 -12.95
N ILE A 212 2.26 2.79 -14.11
CA ILE A 212 2.76 1.65 -14.89
C ILE A 212 3.84 0.90 -14.13
N LEU A 213 4.82 1.61 -13.55
CA LEU A 213 5.87 0.99 -12.74
C LEU A 213 5.30 0.27 -11.52
N SER A 214 4.38 0.92 -10.81
CA SER A 214 3.72 0.35 -9.63
C SER A 214 2.97 -0.94 -9.96
N GLY A 215 2.28 -0.97 -11.10
CA GLY A 215 1.58 -2.16 -11.59
C GLY A 215 2.55 -3.30 -11.90
N GLY A 216 3.66 -3.00 -12.57
CA GLY A 216 4.71 -3.97 -12.87
C GLY A 216 5.35 -4.56 -11.60
N VAL A 217 5.76 -3.70 -10.67
CA VAL A 217 6.36 -4.11 -9.40
C VAL A 217 5.36 -4.88 -8.54
N ALA A 218 4.10 -4.42 -8.45
CA ALA A 218 3.05 -5.10 -7.69
C ALA A 218 2.79 -6.50 -8.24
N SER A 219 2.74 -6.66 -9.56
CA SER A 219 2.56 -7.97 -10.21
C SER A 219 3.72 -8.90 -9.93
N ALA A 220 4.96 -8.42 -10.01
CA ALA A 220 6.15 -9.20 -9.68
C ALA A 220 6.14 -9.65 -8.21
N LEU A 221 5.85 -8.75 -7.29
CA LEU A 221 5.75 -9.06 -5.85
C LEU A 221 4.61 -10.03 -5.55
N ALA A 222 3.45 -9.90 -6.21
CA ALA A 222 2.33 -10.82 -6.05
C ALA A 222 2.68 -12.23 -6.53
N ILE A 223 3.39 -12.36 -7.65
CA ILE A 223 3.87 -13.66 -8.16
C ILE A 223 4.85 -14.30 -7.16
N VAL A 224 5.83 -13.54 -6.67
CA VAL A 224 6.80 -14.03 -5.67
C VAL A 224 6.07 -14.45 -4.38
N GLY A 225 5.15 -13.63 -3.89
CA GLY A 225 4.32 -13.94 -2.73
C GLY A 225 3.50 -15.22 -2.90
N PHE A 226 2.86 -15.38 -4.06
CA PHE A 226 2.11 -16.57 -4.41
C PHE A 226 3.00 -17.82 -4.42
N VAL A 227 4.16 -17.77 -5.09
CA VAL A 227 5.11 -18.89 -5.15
C VAL A 227 5.64 -19.24 -3.76
N ALA A 228 5.95 -18.25 -2.92
CA ALA A 228 6.40 -18.46 -1.55
C ALA A 228 5.34 -19.16 -0.69
N VAL A 229 4.07 -18.71 -0.75
CA VAL A 229 2.95 -19.32 -0.03
C VAL A 229 2.68 -20.73 -0.55
N ALA A 230 2.73 -20.93 -1.86
CA ALA A 230 2.56 -22.23 -2.50
C ALA A 230 3.66 -23.22 -2.07
N GLY A 231 4.92 -22.81 -2.13
CA GLY A 231 6.06 -23.60 -1.70
C GLY A 231 5.99 -23.99 -0.22
N TYR A 232 5.70 -23.01 0.64
CA TYR A 232 5.54 -23.26 2.08
C TYR A 232 4.38 -24.22 2.38
N SER A 233 3.25 -24.06 1.71
CA SER A 233 2.07 -24.92 1.93
C SER A 233 2.31 -26.37 1.47
N THR A 234 3.09 -26.58 0.41
CA THR A 234 3.46 -27.95 -0.05
C THR A 234 4.42 -28.64 0.90
N ILE A 235 5.36 -27.90 1.51
CA ILE A 235 6.35 -28.43 2.46
C ILE A 235 5.68 -28.80 3.79
N VAL A 236 4.82 -27.92 4.33
CA VAL A 236 4.26 -28.08 5.70
C VAL A 236 3.02 -28.99 5.73
N SER A 237 2.19 -29.01 4.69
CA SER A 237 0.86 -29.65 4.73
C SER A 237 0.76 -30.97 3.93
N GLY A 238 1.85 -31.49 3.36
CA GLY A 238 1.85 -32.79 2.65
C GLY A 238 0.85 -32.84 1.48
N GLY A 239 1.14 -32.15 0.40
CA GLY A 239 0.55 -32.28 -0.95
C GLY A 239 -0.94 -31.94 -1.13
N LYS A 240 -1.88 -32.67 -0.53
CA LYS A 240 -3.32 -32.47 -0.78
C LYS A 240 -3.99 -31.36 0.03
N ALA A 241 -3.57 -31.14 1.28
CA ALA A 241 -4.08 -30.08 2.14
C ALA A 241 -3.49 -28.70 1.74
N GLY A 242 -2.27 -28.68 1.20
CA GLY A 242 -1.63 -27.48 0.65
C GLY A 242 -2.35 -26.92 -0.58
N ALA A 243 -2.83 -27.79 -1.47
CA ALA A 243 -3.55 -27.38 -2.67
C ALA A 243 -4.88 -26.65 -2.35
N LYS A 244 -5.57 -27.01 -1.27
CA LYS A 244 -6.81 -26.34 -0.84
C LYS A 244 -6.57 -24.94 -0.28
N LYS A 245 -5.39 -24.68 0.29
CA LYS A 245 -4.99 -23.37 0.82
C LYS A 245 -4.55 -22.41 -0.30
N LEU A 246 -4.11 -22.93 -1.43
CA LEU A 246 -3.75 -22.17 -2.65
C LEU A 246 -4.96 -21.56 -3.38
N ILE A 247 -6.19 -22.00 -3.07
CA ILE A 247 -7.42 -21.52 -3.70
C ILE A 247 -7.97 -20.26 -2.96
N GLN A 248 -7.38 -19.90 -1.81
CA GLN A 248 -7.82 -18.68 -1.13
C GLN A 248 -7.35 -17.43 -1.90
N PRO A 249 -8.23 -16.45 -2.10
CA PRO A 249 -7.86 -15.22 -2.76
C PRO A 249 -6.76 -14.50 -1.95
N LEU A 250 -5.74 -14.00 -2.66
CA LEU A 250 -4.66 -13.22 -2.07
C LEU A 250 -5.05 -11.75 -2.13
N PRO A 251 -4.97 -10.99 -1.02
CA PRO A 251 -5.24 -9.55 -1.06
C PRO A 251 -4.18 -8.86 -1.94
N LEU A 252 -4.60 -8.13 -2.97
CA LEU A 252 -3.68 -7.44 -3.90
C LEU A 252 -3.32 -6.03 -3.43
N GLY A 253 -4.14 -5.41 -2.59
CA GLY A 253 -3.89 -4.09 -2.04
C GLY A 253 -2.49 -3.89 -1.45
N PRO A 254 -1.98 -4.82 -0.61
CA PRO A 254 -0.61 -4.76 -0.08
C PRO A 254 0.47 -4.71 -1.15
N PHE A 255 0.34 -5.50 -2.22
CA PHE A 255 1.32 -5.52 -3.32
C PHE A 255 1.27 -4.25 -4.15
N ILE A 256 0.06 -3.69 -4.38
CA ILE A 256 -0.12 -2.40 -5.05
C ILE A 256 0.50 -1.27 -4.21
N ALA A 257 0.26 -1.25 -2.91
CA ALA A 257 0.83 -0.25 -2.01
C ALA A 257 2.37 -0.32 -1.96
N LEU A 258 2.94 -1.52 -1.89
CA LEU A 258 4.39 -1.72 -1.96
C LEU A 258 4.94 -1.32 -3.33
N GLY A 259 4.28 -1.72 -4.42
CA GLY A 259 4.64 -1.34 -5.77
C GLY A 259 4.65 0.19 -5.97
N ALA A 260 3.62 0.87 -5.45
CA ALA A 260 3.53 2.32 -5.46
C ALA A 260 4.66 2.98 -4.66
N THR A 261 4.92 2.47 -3.45
CA THR A 261 6.01 2.95 -2.59
C THR A 261 7.36 2.81 -3.29
N ILE A 262 7.69 1.62 -3.78
CA ILE A 262 8.96 1.36 -4.49
C ILE A 262 9.09 2.26 -5.73
N SER A 263 8.02 2.43 -6.49
CA SER A 263 8.04 3.26 -7.71
C SER A 263 8.16 4.76 -7.42
N LEU A 264 7.61 5.24 -6.30
CA LEU A 264 7.76 6.64 -5.88
C LEU A 264 9.18 6.97 -5.40
N PHE A 265 9.80 6.06 -4.65
CA PHE A 265 11.13 6.29 -4.07
C PHE A 265 12.27 5.89 -5.00
N GLY A 266 12.09 4.89 -5.84
CA GLY A 266 13.10 4.30 -6.71
C GLY A 266 12.79 4.40 -8.20
N GLY A 267 11.79 5.21 -8.61
CA GLY A 267 11.32 5.27 -9.99
C GLY A 267 12.41 5.60 -11.00
N ASP A 268 13.26 6.56 -10.71
CA ASP A 268 14.35 6.97 -11.58
C ASP A 268 15.34 5.80 -11.79
N TRP A 269 15.78 5.17 -10.70
CA TRP A 269 16.65 4.00 -10.76
C TRP A 269 16.00 2.82 -11.52
N LEU A 270 14.72 2.58 -11.32
CA LEU A 270 13.98 1.52 -12.02
C LEU A 270 13.90 1.81 -13.51
N ILE A 271 13.65 3.05 -13.91
CA ILE A 271 13.59 3.47 -15.31
C ILE A 271 14.98 3.32 -15.97
N ASP A 272 16.03 3.79 -15.30
CA ASP A 272 17.40 3.70 -15.79
C ASP A 272 17.84 2.23 -15.94
N THR A 273 17.55 1.41 -14.94
CA THR A 273 17.82 -0.04 -14.97
C THR A 273 17.07 -0.72 -16.11
N TYR A 274 15.79 -0.40 -16.31
CA TYR A 274 14.98 -0.92 -17.41
C TYR A 274 15.55 -0.49 -18.79
N GLN A 275 15.96 0.78 -18.94
CA GLN A 275 16.56 1.28 -20.18
C GLN A 275 17.90 0.61 -20.46
N GLN A 276 18.75 0.42 -19.45
CA GLN A 276 20.01 -0.32 -19.60
C GLN A 276 19.74 -1.77 -20.04
N PHE A 277 18.76 -2.42 -19.39
CA PHE A 277 18.36 -3.78 -19.72
C PHE A 277 17.83 -3.91 -21.16
N THR A 278 16.97 -2.98 -21.61
CA THR A 278 16.39 -3.03 -22.95
C THR A 278 17.40 -2.71 -24.05
N ARG A 279 18.49 -2.01 -23.75
CA ARG A 279 19.59 -1.72 -24.65
C ARG A 279 20.63 -2.85 -24.69
N SER A 280 20.66 -3.75 -23.70
CA SER A 280 21.60 -4.86 -23.64
C SER A 280 21.22 -5.97 -24.63
N PRO A 281 22.21 -6.66 -25.27
CA PRO A 281 21.95 -7.80 -26.13
C PRO A 281 21.35 -8.99 -25.36
N ASP A 282 21.53 -9.02 -24.03
CA ASP A 282 21.08 -10.11 -23.14
C ASP A 282 19.59 -10.04 -22.78
N ARG A 283 18.83 -9.04 -23.27
CA ARG A 283 17.40 -8.86 -23.03
C ARG A 283 16.55 -10.11 -23.28
N TYR A 284 16.93 -10.91 -24.28
CA TYR A 284 16.21 -12.12 -24.64
C TYR A 284 16.44 -13.28 -23.67
N LEU A 285 17.60 -13.31 -22.99
CA LEU A 285 17.94 -14.33 -21.99
C LEU A 285 16.99 -14.32 -20.78
N PHE A 286 16.43 -13.15 -20.44
CA PHE A 286 15.51 -12.99 -19.32
C PHE A 286 14.03 -12.94 -19.74
N ALA A 287 13.73 -12.42 -20.94
CA ALA A 287 12.37 -12.37 -21.48
C ALA A 287 11.83 -13.78 -21.80
N ILE A 288 12.67 -14.66 -22.32
CA ILE A 288 12.28 -16.03 -22.69
C ILE A 288 11.90 -16.86 -21.46
N PRO A 289 12.70 -16.94 -20.36
CA PRO A 289 12.30 -17.65 -19.14
C PRO A 289 11.02 -17.08 -18.51
N LEU A 290 10.84 -15.75 -18.51
CA LEU A 290 9.65 -15.12 -17.96
C LEU A 290 8.40 -15.50 -18.76
N LEU A 291 8.49 -15.51 -20.08
CA LEU A 291 7.43 -15.95 -20.97
C LEU A 291 7.11 -17.44 -20.78
N ILE A 292 8.12 -18.27 -20.65
CA ILE A 292 7.97 -19.73 -20.40
C ILE A 292 7.28 -19.95 -19.03
N ILE A 293 7.68 -19.22 -17.99
CA ILE A 293 7.04 -19.29 -16.66
C ILE A 293 5.56 -18.88 -16.76
N LEU A 294 5.26 -17.80 -17.46
CA LEU A 294 3.88 -17.31 -17.65
C LEU A 294 3.02 -18.35 -18.41
N VAL A 295 3.56 -18.90 -19.50
CA VAL A 295 2.87 -19.91 -20.30
C VAL A 295 2.69 -21.21 -19.51
N THR A 296 3.70 -21.66 -18.76
CA THR A 296 3.59 -22.88 -17.93
C THR A 296 2.61 -22.68 -16.78
N LEU A 297 2.55 -21.51 -16.15
CA LEU A 297 1.53 -21.20 -15.13
C LEU A 297 0.12 -21.19 -15.73
N LEU A 298 -0.08 -20.62 -16.92
CA LEU A 298 -1.36 -20.65 -17.63
C LEU A 298 -1.79 -22.10 -18.00
N PHE A 299 -0.85 -22.91 -18.49
CA PHE A 299 -1.12 -24.33 -18.79
C PHE A 299 -1.43 -25.14 -17.53
N TRP A 300 -0.73 -24.87 -16.44
CA TRP A 300 -0.91 -25.59 -15.17
C TRP A 300 -2.26 -25.27 -14.53
N THR A 301 -2.67 -24.00 -14.53
CA THR A 301 -3.99 -23.57 -14.05
C THR A 301 -5.11 -24.20 -14.89
N ARG A 302 -4.95 -24.29 -16.22
CA ARG A 302 -5.91 -24.94 -17.11
C ARG A 302 -6.01 -26.45 -16.85
N LYS A 303 -4.89 -27.13 -16.59
CA LYS A 303 -4.84 -28.57 -16.29
C LYS A 303 -5.43 -28.91 -14.93
N MET A 304 -5.32 -28.04 -13.94
CA MET A 304 -5.96 -28.23 -12.63
C MET A 304 -7.49 -28.13 -12.72
N ARG A 305 -8.03 -27.24 -13.57
CA ARG A 305 -9.48 -27.15 -13.81
C ARG A 305 -10.07 -28.40 -14.43
N LEU A 306 -9.39 -28.98 -15.41
CA LEU A 306 -9.85 -30.20 -16.09
C LEU A 306 -9.80 -31.46 -15.19
N ARG A 307 -9.16 -31.37 -14.00
CA ARG A 307 -9.13 -32.47 -13.02
C ARG A 307 -10.12 -32.27 -11.86
N SER A 308 -10.77 -31.11 -11.77
CA SER A 308 -11.78 -30.79 -10.75
C SER A 308 -13.21 -30.82 -11.26
N SER A 309 -13.40 -30.96 -12.57
CA SER A 309 -14.65 -31.30 -13.26
C SER A 309 -14.73 -32.81 -13.49
#